data_568b4eb461389ec87bfcb35404c575b0
#
_entry.id   568b4eb461389ec87bfcb35404c575b0
#
_cell.length_a   1.000
_cell.length_b   1.000
_cell.length_c   1.000
_cell.angle_alpha   90.00
_cell.angle_beta   90.00
_cell.angle_gamma   90.00
#
_symmetry.space_group_name_H-M   'P 1'
#
loop_
_entity.id
_entity.type
_entity.pdbx_description
1 polymer ?
#
loop_
_entity_poly.entity_id
_entity_poly.type
_entity_poly.pdbx_seq_one_letter_code
_entity_poly.pdbx_strand_id
1 'polypeptide(L)' 'QDVRRGILSIEFSGNFGVIKTRPGHANSVCFALDVLGLPEILGTLAGDDTIFLILREGMTKEDLLDSFNARIPEIKE' A
#
# COMPACT_ATOMS: atom_id res chain seq x y z
N GLN A 1 13.39 -4.84 4.86
CA GLN A 1 12.65 -3.57 4.95
C GLN A 1 11.21 -3.80 5.37
N ASP A 2 10.81 -3.14 6.39
CA ASP A 2 9.49 -3.32 6.94
C ASP A 2 8.52 -2.32 6.32
N VAL A 3 7.77 -2.77 5.33
CA VAL A 3 6.85 -1.90 4.61
C VAL A 3 5.83 -1.29 5.56
N ARG A 4 5.32 -2.09 6.47
CA ARG A 4 4.23 -1.64 7.32
C ARG A 4 4.64 -0.54 8.27
N ARG A 5 5.88 -0.54 8.70
CA ARG A 5 6.37 0.49 9.59
C ARG A 5 6.45 1.85 8.93
N GLY A 6 6.60 1.85 7.62
CA GLY A 6 6.66 3.11 6.89
C GLY A 6 5.31 3.74 6.67
N ILE A 7 4.23 3.02 6.94
CA ILE A 7 2.88 3.47 6.62
C ILE A 7 2.24 4.07 7.87
N LEU A 8 1.82 5.33 7.76
CA LEU A 8 1.14 6.01 8.85
C LEU A 8 -0.35 5.82 8.79
N SER A 9 -0.93 5.79 7.59
CA SER A 9 -2.37 5.58 7.43
C SER A 9 -2.67 5.11 6.03
N ILE A 10 -3.81 4.44 5.89
CA ILE A 10 -4.31 4.02 4.59
C ILE A 10 -5.79 4.32 4.57
N GLU A 11 -6.23 5.04 3.53
CA GLU A 11 -7.64 5.34 3.33
C GLU A 11 -8.02 5.05 1.90
N PHE A 12 -9.27 4.71 1.71
CA PHE A 12 -9.77 4.36 0.38
C PHE A 12 -10.99 5.18 0.04
N SER A 13 -11.11 5.48 -1.24
CA SER A 13 -12.30 6.11 -1.81
C SER A 13 -12.53 5.44 -3.14
N GLY A 14 -13.58 4.61 -3.21
CA GLY A 14 -13.79 3.81 -4.40
C GLY A 14 -12.60 2.89 -4.64
N ASN A 15 -12.04 2.92 -5.82
CA ASN A 15 -10.89 2.11 -6.15
C ASN A 15 -9.56 2.79 -5.87
N PHE A 16 -9.61 4.02 -5.35
CA PHE A 16 -8.39 4.73 -5.01
C PHE A 16 -7.99 4.46 -3.58
N GLY A 17 -6.70 4.25 -3.36
CA GLY A 17 -6.16 4.17 -2.03
C GLY A 17 -5.13 5.26 -1.84
N VAL A 18 -5.08 5.82 -0.64
CA VAL A 18 -4.12 6.85 -0.28
C VAL A 18 -3.38 6.37 0.94
N ILE A 19 -2.08 6.23 0.80
CA ILE A 19 -1.21 5.82 1.89
C ILE A 19 -0.38 7.02 2.28
N LYS A 20 -0.36 7.31 3.56
CA LYS A 20 0.50 8.36 4.09
C LYS A 20 1.72 7.74 4.74
N THR A 21 2.87 8.35 4.50
CA THR A 21 4.13 7.93 5.10
C THR A 21 4.77 9.13 5.77
N ARG A 22 5.92 8.90 6.37
CA ARG A 22 6.73 10.01 6.85
C ARG A 22 7.26 10.79 5.65
N PRO A 23 7.51 12.08 5.83
CA PRO A 23 8.07 12.88 4.74
C PRO A 23 9.35 12.25 4.18
N GLY A 24 9.42 12.18 2.86
CA GLY A 24 10.57 11.63 2.18
C GLY A 24 10.58 10.12 2.05
N HIS A 25 9.60 9.42 2.62
CA HIS A 25 9.63 7.96 2.64
C HIS A 25 8.68 7.31 1.64
N ALA A 26 7.85 8.10 0.95
CA ALA A 26 6.83 7.50 0.09
C ALA A 26 7.45 6.64 -1.01
N ASN A 27 8.53 7.10 -1.62
CA ASN A 27 9.13 6.35 -2.72
C ASN A 27 9.65 4.99 -2.27
N SER A 28 10.31 4.93 -1.12
CA SER A 28 10.85 3.65 -0.67
C SER A 28 9.76 2.69 -0.24
N VAL A 29 8.70 3.20 0.40
CA VAL A 29 7.57 2.35 0.77
C VAL A 29 6.85 1.86 -0.48
N CYS A 30 6.67 2.75 -1.45
CA CYS A 30 6.00 2.39 -2.70
C CYS A 30 6.78 1.31 -3.45
N PHE A 31 8.10 1.46 -3.49
CA PHE A 31 8.94 0.46 -4.14
C PHE A 31 8.75 -0.91 -3.46
N ALA A 32 8.74 -0.92 -2.14
CA ALA A 32 8.57 -2.17 -1.41
C ALA A 32 7.20 -2.79 -1.69
N LEU A 33 6.16 -1.97 -1.78
CA LEU A 33 4.84 -2.45 -2.15
C LEU A 33 4.84 -3.08 -3.54
N ASP A 34 5.51 -2.42 -4.48
CA ASP A 34 5.56 -2.94 -5.84
C ASP A 34 6.29 -4.27 -5.89
N VAL A 35 7.32 -4.43 -5.09
CA VAL A 35 8.08 -5.68 -5.04
C VAL A 35 7.21 -6.82 -4.52
N LEU A 36 6.28 -6.53 -3.61
CA LEU A 36 5.38 -7.57 -3.13
C LEU A 36 4.50 -8.14 -4.23
N GLY A 37 4.24 -7.37 -5.27
CA GLY A 37 3.48 -7.88 -6.40
C GLY A 37 2.05 -8.22 -6.06
N LEU A 38 1.39 -7.39 -5.27
CA LEU A 38 0.02 -7.66 -4.84
C LEU A 38 -0.92 -7.60 -6.03
N PRO A 39 -1.63 -8.69 -6.33
CA PRO A 39 -2.46 -8.72 -7.55
C PRO A 39 -3.64 -7.79 -7.49
N GLU A 40 -4.06 -7.36 -6.30
CA GLU A 40 -5.20 -6.45 -6.17
C GLU A 40 -4.88 -5.04 -6.64
N ILE A 41 -3.60 -4.69 -6.74
CA ILE A 41 -3.20 -3.35 -7.10
C ILE A 41 -2.88 -3.28 -8.58
N LEU A 42 -3.53 -2.35 -9.26
CA LEU A 42 -3.26 -2.12 -10.67
C LEU A 42 -1.99 -1.28 -10.85
N GLY A 43 -1.80 -0.28 -10.02
CA GLY A 43 -0.63 0.58 -10.11
C GLY A 43 -0.50 1.48 -8.91
N THR A 44 0.67 2.08 -8.77
CA THR A 44 0.99 2.98 -7.66
C THR A 44 1.73 4.19 -8.19
N LEU A 45 1.66 5.27 -7.41
CA LEU A 45 2.40 6.50 -7.70
C LEU A 45 2.73 7.16 -6.38
N ALA A 46 3.98 7.52 -6.19
CA ALA A 46 4.44 8.06 -4.92
C ALA A 46 5.01 9.46 -5.06
N GLY A 47 4.81 10.26 -4.03
CA GLY A 47 5.41 11.59 -3.96
C GLY A 47 5.59 11.99 -2.51
N ASP A 48 6.81 12.21 -2.09
CA ASP A 48 7.19 12.70 -0.77
C ASP A 48 6.62 11.87 0.38
N ASP A 49 5.41 12.15 0.85
CA ASP A 49 4.81 11.48 1.99
C ASP A 49 3.51 10.77 1.63
N THR A 50 3.20 10.65 0.36
CA THR A 50 1.90 10.13 -0.07
C THR A 50 2.08 9.15 -1.21
N ILE A 51 1.35 8.04 -1.14
CA ILE A 51 1.32 7.08 -2.22
C ILE A 51 -0.13 6.94 -2.65
N PHE A 52 -0.37 7.13 -3.94
CA PHE A 52 -1.66 6.79 -4.53
C PHE A 52 -1.56 5.40 -5.09
N LEU A 53 -2.60 4.62 -4.87
CA LEU A 53 -2.70 3.33 -5.54
C LEU A 53 -4.09 3.20 -6.12
N ILE A 54 -4.20 2.34 -7.10
CA ILE A 54 -5.49 2.05 -7.66
C ILE A 54 -5.71 0.55 -7.65
N LEU A 55 -6.88 0.15 -7.15
CA LEU A 55 -7.25 -1.26 -7.12
C LEU A 55 -7.78 -1.68 -8.47
N ARG A 56 -7.52 -2.93 -8.83
CA ARG A 56 -8.12 -3.48 -10.03
C ARG A 56 -9.62 -3.51 -9.86
N GLU A 57 -10.31 -3.35 -10.97
CA GLU A 57 -11.76 -3.39 -10.96
C GLU A 57 -12.24 -4.70 -10.33
N GLY A 58 -13.21 -4.60 -9.45
CA GLY A 58 -13.74 -5.77 -8.76
C GLY A 58 -13.03 -6.13 -7.48
N MET A 59 -11.89 -5.50 -7.20
CA MET A 59 -11.18 -5.73 -5.96
C MET A 59 -11.61 -4.73 -4.92
N THR A 60 -11.68 -5.17 -3.67
CA THR A 60 -12.06 -4.30 -2.57
C THR A 60 -10.86 -4.01 -1.69
N LYS A 61 -11.01 -3.03 -0.81
CA LYS A 61 -9.94 -2.75 0.13
C LYS A 61 -9.71 -3.94 1.06
N GLU A 62 -10.77 -4.68 1.37
CA GLU A 62 -10.62 -5.87 2.19
C GLU A 62 -9.77 -6.91 1.50
N ASP A 63 -9.96 -7.07 0.20
CA ASP A 63 -9.12 -8.00 -0.56
C ASP A 63 -7.66 -7.60 -0.46
N LEU A 64 -7.38 -6.31 -0.62
CA LEU A 64 -6.01 -5.83 -0.56
C LEU A 64 -5.42 -6.03 0.83
N LEU A 65 -6.17 -5.67 1.87
CA LEU A 65 -5.65 -5.78 3.23
C LEU A 65 -5.41 -7.24 3.61
N ASP A 66 -6.25 -8.14 3.14
CA ASP A 66 -6.03 -9.57 3.39
C ASP A 66 -4.74 -10.05 2.73
N SER A 67 -4.51 -9.67 1.48
CA SER A 67 -3.28 -10.04 0.79
C SER A 67 -2.06 -9.43 1.47
N PHE A 68 -2.19 -8.18 1.87
CA PHE A 68 -1.11 -7.48 2.54
C PHE A 68 -0.73 -8.20 3.82
N ASN A 69 -1.72 -8.53 4.63
CA ASN A 69 -1.46 -9.21 5.91
C ASN A 69 -0.90 -10.61 5.69
N ALA A 70 -1.32 -11.29 4.64
CA ALA A 70 -0.81 -12.61 4.35
C ALA A 70 0.66 -12.57 3.95
N ARG A 71 1.07 -11.49 3.26
CA ARG A 71 2.43 -11.37 2.78
C ARG A 71 3.37 -10.81 3.85
N ILE A 72 2.84 -10.13 4.86
CA ILE A 72 3.66 -9.49 5.88
C ILE A 72 3.09 -9.81 7.26
N PRO A 73 3.00 -11.09 7.62
CA PRO A 73 2.34 -11.45 8.88
C PRO A 73 3.12 -11.01 10.12
N GLU A 74 4.41 -10.95 10.03
CA GLU A 74 5.22 -10.63 11.21
C GLU A 74 5.11 -9.17 11.60
N ILE A 75 4.47 -8.35 10.80
CA ILE A 75 4.43 -6.91 11.04
C ILE A 75 3.11 -6.47 11.64
N LYS A 76 2.21 -7.36 11.77
CA LYS A 76 0.95 -6.93 12.34
C LYS A 76 1.14 -6.47 13.73
N GLU A 77 0.89 -5.91 14.23
CA GLU A 77 1.03 -5.46 15.38
C GLU A 77 0.73 -4.87 15.91
#